data_774ccd387f880f6f7ef5fc5c58b55c0a
#
_entry.id   774ccd387f880f6f7ef5fc5c58b55c0a
#
_cell.length_a   1.000
_cell.length_b   1.000
_cell.length_c   1.000
_cell.angle_alpha   90.00
_cell.angle_beta   90.00
_cell.angle_gamma   90.00
#
_symmetry.space_group_name_H-M   'P 1'
#
loop_
_entity.id
_entity.type
_entity.pdbx_description
1 polymer ?
#
loop_
_entity_poly.entity_id
_entity_poly.type
_entity_poly.pdbx_seq_one_letter_code
_entity_poly.pdbx_strand_id
1 'polypeptide(L)'
;MNKIALIATGLLVATSAAASAHDIDATRDRQADRIEQGRETGRITWTEGLALRAEQRRIARTEAAFEDKGYMTKSEHRVIRNMQEDAAEHITEEKNNGWRRVWWLPRVGR
;
A
#
# COMPACT_ATOMS: atom_id res chain seq x y z
N MET A 1 31.33 -1.23 -30.20
CA MET A 1 30.01 -0.58 -30.19
C MET A 1 28.93 -1.40 -29.45
N ASN A 2 28.82 -2.70 -29.73
CA ASN A 2 27.79 -3.54 -29.08
C ASN A 2 27.97 -3.66 -27.56
N LYS A 3 29.18 -3.60 -27.03
CA LYS A 3 29.47 -3.67 -25.60
C LYS A 3 28.93 -2.46 -24.83
N ILE A 4 28.94 -1.29 -25.44
CA ILE A 4 28.46 -0.04 -24.82
C ILE A 4 26.92 -0.05 -24.73
N ALA A 5 26.25 -0.57 -25.75
CA ALA A 5 24.79 -0.68 -25.76
C ALA A 5 24.28 -1.66 -24.69
N LEU A 6 25.00 -2.75 -24.47
CA LEU A 6 24.67 -3.75 -23.43
C LEU A 6 24.79 -3.17 -22.01
N ILE A 7 25.81 -2.34 -21.77
CA ILE A 7 26.01 -1.69 -20.47
C ILE A 7 24.89 -0.68 -20.19
N ALA A 8 24.50 0.09 -21.20
CA ALA A 8 23.40 1.05 -21.07
C ALA A 8 22.08 0.38 -20.76
N THR A 9 21.82 -0.78 -21.37
CA THR A 9 20.58 -1.56 -21.13
C THR A 9 20.54 -2.09 -19.70
N GLY A 10 21.66 -2.57 -19.20
CA GLY A 10 21.74 -3.05 -17.82
C GLY A 10 21.50 -1.97 -16.79
N LEU A 11 21.99 -0.76 -17.04
CA LEU A 11 21.79 0.37 -16.14
C LEU A 11 20.32 0.81 -16.07
N LEU A 12 19.61 0.78 -17.19
CA LEU A 12 18.19 1.13 -17.25
C LEU A 12 17.31 0.16 -16.45
N VAL A 13 17.63 -1.12 -16.51
CA VAL A 13 16.86 -2.13 -15.77
C VAL A 13 17.04 -1.97 -14.25
N ALA A 14 18.25 -1.69 -13.81
CA ALA A 14 18.54 -1.46 -12.40
C ALA A 14 17.82 -0.21 -11.86
N THR A 15 17.77 0.85 -12.67
CA THR A 15 17.07 2.09 -12.30
C THR A 15 15.56 1.88 -12.17
N SER A 16 14.97 1.09 -13.07
CA SER A 16 13.54 0.79 -13.04
C SER A 16 13.15 -0.02 -11.81
N ALA A 17 13.98 -1.00 -11.41
CA ALA A 17 13.71 -1.82 -10.23
C ALA A 17 13.78 -0.99 -8.93
N ALA A 18 14.76 -0.11 -8.82
CA ALA A 18 14.90 0.78 -7.66
C ALA A 18 13.72 1.75 -7.55
N ALA A 19 13.28 2.33 -8.67
CA ALA A 19 12.13 3.23 -8.71
C ALA A 19 10.83 2.51 -8.29
N SER A 20 10.63 1.26 -8.73
CA SER A 20 9.45 0.47 -8.37
C SER A 20 9.43 0.12 -6.88
N ALA A 21 10.57 -0.25 -6.30
CA ALA A 21 10.68 -0.55 -4.86
C ALA A 21 10.37 0.70 -4.02
N HIS A 22 10.91 1.85 -4.43
CA HIS A 22 10.65 3.13 -3.75
C HIS A 22 9.18 3.51 -3.80
N ASP A 23 8.50 3.24 -4.91
CA ASP A 23 7.08 3.52 -5.09
C ASP A 23 6.21 2.65 -4.17
N ILE A 24 6.57 1.38 -3.99
CA ILE A 24 5.89 0.47 -3.06
C ILE A 24 6.01 0.98 -1.63
N ASP A 25 7.20 1.40 -1.21
CA ASP A 25 7.43 1.91 0.14
C ASP A 25 6.67 3.21 0.39
N ALA A 26 6.69 4.13 -0.57
CA ALA A 26 5.95 5.39 -0.47
C ALA A 26 4.44 5.15 -0.36
N THR A 27 3.92 4.20 -1.12
CA THR A 27 2.50 3.83 -1.06
C THR A 27 2.15 3.22 0.29
N ARG A 28 3.01 2.37 0.83
CA ARG A 28 2.83 1.78 2.16
C ARG A 28 2.70 2.86 3.22
N ASP A 29 3.59 3.84 3.20
CA ASP A 29 3.59 4.92 4.17
C ASP A 29 2.32 5.77 4.07
N ARG A 30 1.90 6.11 2.86
CA ARG A 30 0.65 6.85 2.64
C ARG A 30 -0.57 6.09 3.15
N GLN A 31 -0.61 4.79 2.92
CA GLN A 31 -1.74 3.97 3.38
C GLN A 31 -1.77 3.86 4.89
N ALA A 32 -0.63 3.70 5.54
CA ALA A 32 -0.53 3.70 6.99
C ALA A 32 -1.05 5.02 7.58
N ASP A 33 -0.65 6.14 7.00
CA ASP A 33 -1.11 7.46 7.43
C ASP A 33 -2.63 7.63 7.25
N ARG A 34 -3.16 7.16 6.15
CA ARG A 34 -4.61 7.23 5.89
C ARG A 34 -5.42 6.41 6.89
N ILE A 35 -4.94 5.24 7.25
CA ILE A 35 -5.59 4.40 8.27
C ILE A 35 -5.55 5.13 9.62
N GLU A 36 -4.42 5.67 9.99
CA GLU A 36 -4.26 6.40 11.24
C GLU A 36 -5.17 7.63 11.31
N GLN A 37 -5.19 8.43 10.26
CA GLN A 37 -6.09 9.59 10.16
C GLN A 37 -7.55 9.17 10.26
N GLY A 38 -7.93 8.08 9.60
CA GLY A 38 -9.29 7.55 9.71
C GLY A 38 -9.63 7.13 11.13
N ARG A 39 -8.67 6.56 11.84
CA ARG A 39 -8.83 6.19 13.24
C ARG A 39 -8.99 7.44 14.14
N GLU A 40 -8.14 8.43 13.95
CA GLU A 40 -8.16 9.67 14.74
C GLU A 40 -9.45 10.45 14.56
N THR A 41 -9.97 10.48 13.33
CA THR A 41 -11.20 11.22 13.00
C THR A 41 -12.46 10.42 13.29
N GLY A 42 -12.35 9.16 13.70
CA GLY A 42 -13.49 8.28 13.97
C GLY A 42 -14.18 7.73 12.73
N ARG A 43 -13.65 7.97 11.54
CA ARG A 43 -14.19 7.42 10.30
C ARG A 43 -13.93 5.92 10.17
N ILE A 44 -12.83 5.46 10.74
CA ILE A 44 -12.44 4.06 10.79
C ILE A 44 -12.55 3.61 12.25
N THR A 45 -13.35 2.57 12.51
CA THR A 45 -13.49 2.02 13.85
C THR A 45 -12.24 1.26 14.26
N TRP A 46 -12.12 0.96 15.54
CA TRP A 46 -11.02 0.15 16.08
C TRP A 46 -10.90 -1.18 15.34
N THR A 47 -12.01 -1.90 15.18
CA THR A 47 -12.05 -3.21 14.51
C THR A 47 -11.67 -3.11 13.04
N GLU A 48 -12.20 -2.10 12.35
CA GLU A 48 -11.87 -1.84 10.95
C GLU A 48 -10.39 -1.49 10.79
N GLY A 49 -9.87 -0.68 11.68
CA GLY A 49 -8.45 -0.33 11.69
C GLY A 49 -7.55 -1.53 11.88
N LEU A 50 -7.93 -2.47 12.75
CA LEU A 50 -7.18 -3.71 12.94
C LEU A 50 -7.17 -4.55 11.65
N ALA A 51 -8.30 -4.65 10.97
CA ALA A 51 -8.40 -5.41 9.71
C ALA A 51 -7.55 -4.77 8.61
N LEU A 52 -7.61 -3.45 8.47
CA LEU A 52 -6.81 -2.72 7.48
C LEU A 52 -5.31 -2.85 7.75
N ARG A 53 -4.90 -2.78 9.01
CA ARG A 53 -3.51 -2.98 9.39
C ARG A 53 -3.04 -4.42 9.17
N ALA A 54 -3.92 -5.40 9.40
CA ALA A 54 -3.62 -6.80 9.08
C ALA A 54 -3.39 -6.99 7.58
N GLU A 55 -4.15 -6.31 6.75
CA GLU A 55 -3.95 -6.31 5.30
C GLU A 55 -2.58 -5.73 4.94
N GLN A 56 -2.20 -4.60 5.54
CA GLN A 56 -0.88 -4.00 5.34
C GLN A 56 0.25 -4.95 5.72
N ARG A 57 0.12 -5.66 6.83
CA ARG A 57 1.11 -6.66 7.26
C ARG A 57 1.20 -7.84 6.29
N ARG A 58 0.08 -8.27 5.74
CA ARG A 58 0.05 -9.35 4.75
C ARG A 58 0.78 -8.94 3.48
N ILE A 59 0.59 -7.71 3.02
CA ILE A 59 1.30 -7.16 1.86
C ILE A 59 2.81 -7.14 2.15
N ALA A 60 3.20 -6.64 3.32
CA ALA A 60 4.60 -6.57 3.71
C ALA A 60 5.25 -7.96 3.78
N ARG A 61 4.55 -8.96 4.30
CA ARG A 61 5.05 -10.33 4.35
C ARG A 61 5.19 -10.95 2.95
N THR A 62 4.26 -10.67 2.07
CA THR A 62 4.31 -11.14 0.69
C THR A 62 5.51 -10.51 -0.03
N GLU A 63 5.71 -9.21 0.15
CA GLU A 63 6.88 -8.51 -0.39
C GLU A 63 8.19 -9.12 0.13
N ALA A 64 8.28 -9.35 1.44
CA ALA A 64 9.47 -9.96 2.04
C ALA A 64 9.74 -11.36 1.48
N ALA A 65 8.69 -12.16 1.28
CA ALA A 65 8.83 -13.49 0.70
C ALA A 65 9.35 -13.42 -0.75
N PHE A 66 8.87 -12.46 -1.53
CA PHE A 66 9.35 -12.25 -2.90
C PHE A 66 10.81 -11.79 -2.93
N GLU A 67 11.22 -10.98 -1.97
CA GLU A 67 12.58 -10.44 -1.87
C GLU A 67 13.60 -11.42 -1.29
N ASP A 68 13.15 -12.55 -0.77
CA ASP A 68 14.02 -13.54 -0.10
C ASP A 68 15.14 -14.06 -1.01
N LYS A 69 14.91 -14.12 -2.31
CA LYS A 69 15.93 -14.51 -3.31
C LYS A 69 16.91 -13.37 -3.66
N GLY A 70 16.77 -12.19 -3.03
CA GLY A 70 17.63 -11.03 -3.22
C GLY A 70 17.12 -9.98 -4.22
N TYR A 71 16.04 -10.25 -4.91
CA TYR A 71 15.42 -9.32 -5.86
C TYR A 71 13.95 -9.67 -6.05
N MET A 72 13.18 -8.72 -6.56
CA MET A 72 11.78 -8.92 -6.89
C MET A 72 11.59 -8.77 -8.41
N THR A 73 10.89 -9.71 -9.03
CA THR A 73 10.61 -9.69 -10.48
C THR A 73 9.53 -8.64 -10.79
N LYS A 74 9.38 -8.27 -12.06
CA LYS A 74 8.33 -7.37 -12.51
C LYS A 74 6.94 -7.92 -12.19
N SER A 75 6.74 -9.22 -12.36
CA SER A 75 5.47 -9.88 -12.05
C SER A 75 5.17 -9.77 -10.55
N GLU A 76 6.16 -9.96 -9.71
CA GLU A 76 6.04 -9.85 -8.25
C GLU A 76 5.74 -8.41 -7.84
N HIS A 77 6.41 -7.42 -8.43
CA HIS A 77 6.08 -6.00 -8.22
C HIS A 77 4.61 -5.73 -8.54
N ARG A 78 4.13 -6.28 -9.65
CA ARG A 78 2.74 -6.10 -10.07
C ARG A 78 1.78 -6.70 -9.06
N VAL A 79 2.10 -7.87 -8.51
CA VAL A 79 1.28 -8.50 -7.46
C VAL A 79 1.18 -7.60 -6.24
N ILE A 80 2.32 -7.07 -5.76
CA ILE A 80 2.32 -6.16 -4.61
C ILE A 80 1.52 -4.90 -4.90
N ARG A 81 1.69 -4.30 -6.06
CA ARG A 81 0.94 -3.10 -6.43
C ARG A 81 -0.56 -3.36 -6.49
N ASN A 82 -0.98 -4.51 -7.01
CA ASN A 82 -2.38 -4.89 -7.04
C ASN A 82 -2.94 -5.06 -5.62
N MET A 83 -2.18 -5.69 -4.73
CA MET A 83 -2.56 -5.80 -3.32
C MET A 83 -2.71 -4.43 -2.67
N GLN A 84 -1.81 -3.49 -2.99
CA GLN A 84 -1.89 -2.12 -2.48
C GLN A 84 -3.08 -1.35 -3.05
N GLU A 85 -3.43 -1.57 -4.30
CA GLU A 85 -4.63 -0.97 -4.91
C GLU A 85 -5.90 -1.47 -4.22
N ASP A 86 -5.99 -2.76 -3.96
CA ASP A 86 -7.11 -3.35 -3.21
C ASP A 86 -7.17 -2.77 -1.79
N ALA A 87 -6.03 -2.64 -1.13
CA ALA A 87 -5.95 -2.05 0.20
C ALA A 87 -6.41 -0.58 0.18
N ALA A 88 -6.05 0.18 -0.85
CA ALA A 88 -6.48 1.57 -1.01
C ALA A 88 -8.01 1.66 -1.13
N GLU A 89 -8.62 0.75 -1.88
CA GLU A 89 -10.08 0.68 -2.00
C GLU A 89 -10.73 0.37 -0.64
N HIS A 90 -10.19 -0.58 0.09
CA HIS A 90 -10.71 -0.95 1.41
C HIS A 90 -10.63 0.22 2.39
N ILE A 91 -9.51 0.94 2.40
CA ILE A 91 -9.36 2.14 3.24
C ILE A 91 -10.42 3.19 2.87
N THR A 92 -10.61 3.42 1.58
CA THR A 92 -11.60 4.38 1.09
C THR A 92 -13.02 3.97 1.49
N GLU A 93 -13.37 2.70 1.32
CA GLU A 93 -14.68 2.18 1.70
C GLU A 93 -14.95 2.36 3.19
N GLU A 94 -13.97 2.02 4.03
CA GLU A 94 -14.13 2.14 5.48
C GLU A 94 -14.28 3.59 5.92
N LYS A 95 -13.51 4.50 5.33
CA LYS A 95 -13.64 5.93 5.59
C LYS A 95 -15.01 6.47 5.16
N ASN A 96 -15.50 6.04 4.02
CA ASN A 96 -16.81 6.46 3.51
C ASN A 96 -17.95 5.89 4.36
N ASN A 97 -17.83 4.65 4.79
CA ASN A 97 -18.81 4.03 5.71
C ASN A 97 -18.82 4.76 7.05
N GLY A 98 -17.67 5.15 7.54
CA GLY A 98 -17.53 5.93 8.76
C GLY A 98 -18.20 7.30 8.65
N TRP A 99 -18.03 7.96 7.50
CA TRP A 99 -18.69 9.22 7.21
C TRP A 99 -20.21 9.07 7.24
N ARG A 100 -20.75 8.00 6.63
CA ARG A 100 -22.18 7.71 6.66
C ARG A 100 -22.68 7.46 8.07
N ARG A 101 -21.93 6.72 8.89
CA ARG A 101 -22.29 6.47 10.30
C ARG A 101 -22.41 7.78 11.09
N VAL A 102 -21.49 8.70 10.89
CA VAL A 102 -21.51 10.01 11.55
C VAL A 102 -22.76 10.80 11.15
N TRP A 103 -23.20 10.68 9.91
CA TRP A 103 -24.41 11.33 9.42
C TRP A 103 -25.68 10.72 10.01
N TRP A 104 -25.71 9.41 10.18
CA TRP A 104 -26.87 8.67 10.69
C TRP A 104 -27.01 8.74 12.22
N LEU A 105 -25.93 8.90 12.94
CA LEU A 105 -25.99 8.96 14.39
C LEU A 105 -26.57 10.29 14.85
N PRO A 106 -27.60 10.27 15.72
CA PRO A 106 -28.09 11.49 16.35
C PRO A 106 -26.93 12.13 17.09
N ARG A 107 -26.79 13.43 16.98
CA ARG A 107 -25.77 14.18 17.71
C ARG A 107 -26.14 14.25 19.19
N VAL A 108 -25.89 13.17 19.88
CA VAL A 108 -26.20 13.09 21.31
C VAL A 108 -25.11 13.84 22.07
N GLY A 109 -25.50 14.71 23.00
CA GLY A 109 -24.56 15.44 23.84
C GLY A 109 -24.20 16.84 23.37
N ARG A 110 -24.97 17.41 22.47
CA ARG A 110 -24.80 18.81 22.06
C ARG A 110 -26.06 19.62 22.29
#